data_770cfd202269c00d1ca14815785d2c97
#
_entry.id   770cfd202269c00d1ca14815785d2c97
#
_cell.length_a   1.000
_cell.length_b   1.000
_cell.length_c   1.000
_cell.angle_alpha   90.00
_cell.angle_beta   90.00
_cell.angle_gamma   90.00
#
_symmetry.space_group_name_H-M   'P 1'
#
loop_
_entity.id
_entity.type
_entity.pdbx_description
1 polymer ?
#
loop_
_entity_poly.entity_id
_entity_poly.type
_entity_poly.pdbx_seq_one_letter_code
_entity_poly.pdbx_strand_id
1 'polypeptide(L)'
;MSSASELIDQRIASLGDWRGAALARMRGLIREAIPDVVESWKWMGTPVWEHGGILCTGESYKSWIKLTFLKGASLPDPAGLFNASLDGNARRAIDIREGAEVDAAAFKALILAAAALNAAKPAKAAKPKQAKAVPAAGA
;
A
#
# COMPACT_ATOMS: atom_id res chain seq x y z
N MET A 1 22.43 -9.41 7.84
CA MET A 1 21.29 -9.31 6.92
C MET A 1 20.50 -8.06 7.20
N SER A 2 20.09 -7.38 6.14
CA SER A 2 19.29 -6.16 6.30
C SER A 2 17.83 -6.51 6.55
N SER A 3 17.20 -5.77 7.44
CA SER A 3 15.75 -5.90 7.65
C SER A 3 15.01 -5.28 6.46
N ALA A 4 13.72 -5.56 6.37
CA ALA A 4 12.89 -4.93 5.34
C ALA A 4 12.92 -3.40 5.47
N SER A 5 12.82 -2.89 6.70
CA SER A 5 12.86 -1.44 6.93
C SER A 5 14.18 -0.83 6.47
N GLU A 6 15.30 -1.52 6.69
CA GLU A 6 16.60 -1.05 6.22
C GLU A 6 16.69 -1.07 4.70
N LEU A 7 16.11 -2.09 4.05
CA LEU A 7 16.10 -2.13 2.59
C LEU A 7 15.25 -1.01 2.01
N ILE A 8 14.15 -0.66 2.67
CA ILE A 8 13.33 0.48 2.26
C ILE A 8 14.11 1.78 2.45
N ASP A 9 14.83 1.91 3.58
CA ASP A 9 15.71 3.08 3.81
C ASP A 9 16.71 3.22 2.67
N GLN A 10 17.33 2.11 2.27
CA GLN A 10 18.33 2.12 1.20
C GLN A 10 17.70 2.48 -0.15
N ARG A 11 16.49 2.00 -0.42
CA ARG A 11 15.79 2.35 -1.65
C ARG A 11 15.51 3.84 -1.70
N ILE A 12 15.01 4.41 -0.62
CA ILE A 12 14.73 5.85 -0.55
C ILE A 12 16.01 6.64 -0.80
N ALA A 13 17.11 6.26 -0.14
CA ALA A 13 18.37 6.94 -0.31
C ALA A 13 18.90 6.83 -1.74
N SER A 14 18.72 5.66 -2.37
CA SER A 14 19.26 5.41 -3.70
C SER A 14 18.56 6.20 -4.81
N LEU A 15 17.32 6.62 -4.58
CA LEU A 15 16.60 7.38 -5.59
C LEU A 15 17.20 8.75 -5.84
N GLY A 16 17.71 9.41 -4.78
CA GLY A 16 18.54 10.60 -4.93
C GLY A 16 17.87 11.84 -5.51
N ASP A 17 16.55 11.82 -5.66
CA ASP A 17 15.82 12.97 -6.19
C ASP A 17 14.46 13.07 -5.48
N TRP A 18 13.52 13.81 -6.07
CA TRP A 18 12.21 14.03 -5.46
C TRP A 18 11.46 12.71 -5.16
N ARG A 19 11.78 11.64 -5.92
CA ARG A 19 11.11 10.36 -5.70
C ARG A 19 11.43 9.79 -4.33
N GLY A 20 12.67 9.96 -3.87
CA GLY A 20 13.06 9.53 -2.53
C GLY A 20 12.25 10.24 -1.46
N ALA A 21 12.14 11.57 -1.56
CA ALA A 21 11.34 12.34 -0.61
C ALA A 21 9.87 11.96 -0.66
N ALA A 22 9.34 11.72 -1.85
CA ALA A 22 7.93 11.34 -2.01
C ALA A 22 7.66 9.98 -1.36
N LEU A 23 8.53 9.00 -1.62
CA LEU A 23 8.36 7.67 -1.03
C LEU A 23 8.50 7.73 0.49
N ALA A 24 9.48 8.51 0.98
CA ALA A 24 9.67 8.68 2.42
C ALA A 24 8.44 9.30 3.08
N ARG A 25 7.83 10.28 2.42
CA ARG A 25 6.63 10.93 2.94
C ARG A 25 5.47 9.93 3.05
N MET A 26 5.24 9.17 1.98
CA MET A 26 4.14 8.20 2.00
C MET A 26 4.37 7.13 3.06
N ARG A 27 5.61 6.66 3.19
CA ARG A 27 5.98 5.72 4.25
C ARG A 27 5.66 6.30 5.63
N GLY A 28 6.03 7.56 5.85
CA GLY A 28 5.76 8.24 7.12
C GLY A 28 4.27 8.31 7.42
N LEU A 29 3.46 8.63 6.42
CA LEU A 29 2.00 8.71 6.60
C LEU A 29 1.41 7.33 6.93
N ILE A 30 1.91 6.28 6.30
CA ILE A 30 1.46 4.91 6.62
C ILE A 30 1.78 4.58 8.07
N ARG A 31 2.99 4.90 8.52
CA ARG A 31 3.42 4.60 9.88
C ARG A 31 2.67 5.44 10.90
N GLU A 32 2.30 6.67 10.55
CA GLU A 32 1.47 7.51 11.41
C GLU A 32 0.06 6.94 11.56
N ALA A 33 -0.51 6.46 10.45
CA ALA A 33 -1.85 5.90 10.47
C ALA A 33 -1.90 4.59 11.25
N ILE A 34 -0.88 3.75 11.10
CA ILE A 34 -0.84 2.44 11.75
C ILE A 34 0.56 2.26 12.36
N PRO A 35 0.74 2.68 13.64
CA PRO A 35 2.07 2.61 14.24
C PRO A 35 2.67 1.21 14.32
N ASP A 36 1.86 0.16 14.31
CA ASP A 36 2.34 -1.21 14.32
C ASP A 36 2.31 -1.87 12.95
N VAL A 37 2.31 -1.06 11.88
CA VAL A 37 2.36 -1.59 10.52
C VAL A 37 3.65 -2.40 10.32
N VAL A 38 3.54 -3.50 9.57
CA VAL A 38 4.69 -4.33 9.24
C VAL A 38 5.22 -3.90 7.88
N GLU A 39 6.51 -3.60 7.81
CA GLU A 39 7.19 -3.32 6.55
C GLU A 39 7.84 -4.59 6.03
N SER A 40 7.63 -4.88 4.75
CA SER A 40 8.16 -6.07 4.11
C SER A 40 8.87 -5.71 2.81
N TRP A 41 9.68 -6.63 2.33
CA TRP A 41 10.43 -6.45 1.09
C TRP A 41 10.21 -7.71 0.26
N LYS A 42 9.44 -7.58 -0.82
CA LYS A 42 8.97 -8.75 -1.56
C LYS A 42 9.28 -8.62 -3.05
N TRP A 43 9.13 -9.71 -3.74
CA TRP A 43 9.21 -9.79 -5.20
C TRP A 43 10.43 -9.10 -5.78
N MET A 44 11.61 -9.40 -5.19
CA MET A 44 12.90 -8.93 -5.69
C MET A 44 13.07 -7.41 -5.61
N GLY A 45 12.44 -6.79 -4.62
CA GLY A 45 12.76 -5.39 -4.36
C GLY A 45 11.58 -4.46 -4.24
N THR A 46 10.43 -4.94 -3.80
CA THR A 46 9.27 -4.09 -3.65
C THR A 46 8.97 -3.84 -2.17
N PRO A 47 8.98 -2.57 -1.73
CA PRO A 47 8.48 -2.22 -0.40
C PRO A 47 7.00 -2.55 -0.28
N VAL A 48 6.63 -3.21 0.81
CA VAL A 48 5.25 -3.63 1.06
C VAL A 48 4.90 -3.29 2.51
N TRP A 49 3.68 -2.79 2.72
CA TRP A 49 3.17 -2.50 4.05
C TRP A 49 1.99 -3.40 4.34
N GLU A 50 2.00 -4.01 5.54
CA GLU A 50 1.01 -5.02 5.91
C GLU A 50 0.44 -4.77 7.30
N HIS A 51 -0.83 -5.10 7.44
CA HIS A 51 -1.51 -5.14 8.74
C HIS A 51 -2.73 -6.04 8.56
N GLY A 52 -2.63 -7.26 9.05
CA GLY A 52 -3.67 -8.25 8.81
C GLY A 52 -3.74 -8.73 7.38
N GLY A 53 -2.70 -8.47 6.60
CA GLY A 53 -2.60 -8.73 5.18
C GLY A 53 -2.00 -7.51 4.50
N ILE A 54 -1.72 -7.60 3.22
CA ILE A 54 -1.09 -6.50 2.50
C ILE A 54 -2.05 -5.31 2.42
N LEU A 55 -1.55 -4.13 2.79
CA LEU A 55 -2.27 -2.87 2.60
C LEU A 55 -1.97 -2.31 1.24
N CYS A 56 -0.69 -2.03 0.99
CA CYS A 56 -0.25 -1.45 -0.27
C CYS A 56 1.22 -1.75 -0.51
N THR A 57 1.64 -1.51 -1.75
CA THR A 57 3.04 -1.62 -2.16
C THR A 57 3.51 -0.25 -2.62
N GLY A 58 4.83 -0.03 -2.57
CA GLY A 58 5.42 1.21 -3.07
C GLY A 58 6.44 0.90 -4.14
N GLU A 59 6.21 1.40 -5.34
CA GLU A 59 7.11 1.19 -6.47
C GLU A 59 7.62 2.53 -6.95
N SER A 60 8.88 2.53 -7.41
CA SER A 60 9.49 3.74 -7.97
C SER A 60 9.82 3.49 -9.43
N TYR A 61 9.35 4.40 -10.27
CA TYR A 61 9.61 4.37 -11.70
C TYR A 61 10.42 5.60 -12.06
N LYS A 62 10.79 5.71 -13.33
CA LYS A 62 11.67 6.79 -13.77
C LYS A 62 11.09 8.18 -13.48
N SER A 63 9.77 8.34 -13.63
CA SER A 63 9.13 9.64 -13.53
C SER A 63 7.99 9.71 -12.52
N TRP A 64 7.79 8.67 -11.72
CA TRP A 64 6.74 8.71 -10.71
C TRP A 64 6.94 7.61 -9.67
N ILE A 65 6.24 7.78 -8.54
CA ILE A 65 6.12 6.79 -7.50
C ILE A 65 4.70 6.22 -7.57
N LYS A 66 4.54 4.92 -7.39
CA LYS A 66 3.22 4.30 -7.45
C LYS A 66 2.94 3.59 -6.13
N LEU A 67 1.82 3.93 -5.50
CA LEU A 67 1.29 3.22 -4.34
C LEU A 67 0.12 2.38 -4.81
N THR A 68 0.24 1.05 -4.75
CA THR A 68 -0.82 0.15 -5.21
C THR A 68 -1.50 -0.49 -4.02
N PHE A 69 -2.81 -0.27 -3.92
CA PHE A 69 -3.65 -0.89 -2.89
C PHE A 69 -4.25 -2.15 -3.50
N LEU A 70 -3.88 -3.31 -2.97
CA LEU A 70 -4.27 -4.60 -3.58
C LEU A 70 -5.77 -4.81 -3.59
N LYS A 71 -6.48 -4.21 -2.62
CA LYS A 71 -7.94 -4.31 -2.54
C LYS A 71 -8.59 -2.96 -2.76
N GLY A 72 -7.91 -2.08 -3.51
CA GLY A 72 -8.34 -0.71 -3.70
C GLY A 72 -9.74 -0.57 -4.25
N ALA A 73 -10.18 -1.48 -5.11
CA ALA A 73 -11.53 -1.44 -5.68
C ALA A 73 -12.62 -1.56 -4.62
N SER A 74 -12.30 -2.10 -3.46
CA SER A 74 -13.25 -2.27 -2.35
C SER A 74 -13.14 -1.17 -1.30
N LEU A 75 -12.31 -0.16 -1.54
CA LEU A 75 -12.08 0.90 -0.57
C LEU A 75 -12.86 2.16 -0.96
N PRO A 76 -13.43 2.88 0.03
CA PRO A 76 -14.00 4.19 -0.26
C PRO A 76 -12.87 5.17 -0.56
N ASP A 77 -13.07 5.99 -1.56
CA ASP A 77 -12.07 6.98 -1.97
C ASP A 77 -12.79 8.31 -2.24
N PRO A 78 -13.38 8.92 -1.21
CA PRO A 78 -14.15 10.14 -1.42
C PRO A 78 -13.32 11.32 -1.91
N ALA A 79 -12.02 11.32 -1.63
CA ALA A 79 -11.14 12.39 -2.08
C ALA A 79 -10.62 12.17 -3.50
N GLY A 80 -10.91 10.99 -4.10
CA GLY A 80 -10.47 10.71 -5.46
C GLY A 80 -8.96 10.56 -5.59
N LEU A 81 -8.32 9.92 -4.63
CA LEU A 81 -6.87 9.75 -4.67
C LEU A 81 -6.40 8.75 -5.72
N PHE A 82 -7.18 7.68 -5.95
CA PHE A 82 -6.80 6.67 -6.94
C PHE A 82 -6.86 7.28 -8.33
N ASN A 83 -5.75 7.25 -9.03
CA ASN A 83 -5.63 7.81 -10.38
C ASN A 83 -4.97 6.85 -11.36
N ALA A 84 -4.79 5.59 -10.98
CA ALA A 84 -4.18 4.58 -11.84
C ALA A 84 -4.79 3.22 -11.52
N SER A 85 -4.66 2.29 -12.45
CA SER A 85 -5.21 0.93 -12.31
C SER A 85 -6.71 0.93 -12.08
N LEU A 86 -7.41 1.90 -12.68
CA LEU A 86 -8.84 2.09 -12.42
C LEU A 86 -9.72 1.01 -13.04
N ASP A 87 -9.19 0.24 -13.98
CA ASP A 87 -9.92 -0.85 -14.63
C ASP A 87 -9.66 -2.21 -13.98
N GLY A 88 -8.82 -2.26 -12.95
CA GLY A 88 -8.50 -3.52 -12.29
C GLY A 88 -9.69 -4.06 -11.52
N ASN A 89 -9.76 -5.38 -11.41
CA ASN A 89 -10.84 -6.04 -10.65
C ASN A 89 -10.72 -5.79 -9.15
N ALA A 90 -9.49 -5.72 -8.63
CA ALA A 90 -9.24 -5.56 -7.21
C ALA A 90 -8.34 -4.37 -6.90
N ARG A 91 -7.34 -4.14 -7.72
CA ARG A 91 -6.29 -3.16 -7.41
C ARG A 91 -6.68 -1.76 -7.85
N ARG A 92 -6.19 -0.79 -7.07
CA ARG A 92 -6.22 0.63 -7.44
C ARG A 92 -4.90 1.23 -7.03
N ALA A 93 -4.45 2.26 -7.72
CA ALA A 93 -3.15 2.85 -7.43
C ALA A 93 -3.20 4.36 -7.43
N ILE A 94 -2.22 4.94 -6.74
CA ILE A 94 -1.98 6.37 -6.72
C ILE A 94 -0.61 6.58 -7.37
N ASP A 95 -0.59 7.24 -8.53
CA ASP A 95 0.65 7.66 -9.17
C ASP A 95 0.98 9.06 -8.67
N ILE A 96 2.18 9.22 -8.12
CA ILE A 96 2.65 10.50 -7.58
C ILE A 96 3.78 10.99 -8.47
N ARG A 97 3.56 12.12 -9.12
CA ARG A 97 4.54 12.73 -9.99
C ARG A 97 5.19 13.90 -9.27
N GLU A 98 6.30 14.40 -9.84
CA GLU A 98 7.05 15.49 -9.23
C GLU A 98 6.14 16.69 -9.00
N GLY A 99 6.18 17.24 -7.79
CA GLY A 99 5.36 18.39 -7.42
C GLY A 99 3.95 18.07 -6.98
N ALA A 100 3.52 16.80 -7.14
CA ALA A 100 2.18 16.43 -6.71
C ALA A 100 2.12 16.37 -5.18
N GLU A 101 0.99 16.82 -4.65
CA GLU A 101 0.76 16.75 -3.21
C GLU A 101 -0.44 15.86 -2.92
N VAL A 102 -0.20 14.79 -2.18
CA VAL A 102 -1.25 13.89 -1.75
C VAL A 102 -1.76 14.37 -0.40
N ASP A 103 -3.07 14.55 -0.28
CA ASP A 103 -3.68 14.97 0.97
C ASP A 103 -3.37 13.92 2.06
N ALA A 104 -2.67 14.35 3.10
CA ALA A 104 -2.22 13.45 4.16
C ALA A 104 -3.39 12.79 4.87
N ALA A 105 -4.42 13.55 5.21
CA ALA A 105 -5.58 13.01 5.94
C ALA A 105 -6.34 12.00 5.08
N ALA A 106 -6.54 12.31 3.79
CA ALA A 106 -7.23 11.41 2.89
C ALA A 106 -6.44 10.12 2.68
N PHE A 107 -5.12 10.23 2.54
CA PHE A 107 -4.28 9.05 2.36
C PHE A 107 -4.30 8.17 3.60
N LYS A 108 -4.17 8.77 4.79
CA LYS A 108 -4.23 7.98 6.03
C LYS A 108 -5.59 7.29 6.20
N ALA A 109 -6.66 7.94 5.76
CA ALA A 109 -7.99 7.33 5.80
C ALA A 109 -8.05 6.09 4.89
N LEU A 110 -7.41 6.14 3.72
CA LEU A 110 -7.35 4.96 2.85
C LEU A 110 -6.58 3.82 3.51
N ILE A 111 -5.46 4.14 4.16
CA ILE A 111 -4.64 3.14 4.85
C ILE A 111 -5.46 2.48 5.97
N LEU A 112 -6.17 3.29 6.75
CA LEU A 112 -7.01 2.76 7.83
C LEU A 112 -8.15 1.91 7.29
N ALA A 113 -8.75 2.33 6.17
CA ALA A 113 -9.81 1.55 5.53
C ALA A 113 -9.29 0.22 5.02
N ALA A 114 -8.07 0.20 4.47
CA ALA A 114 -7.45 -1.04 4.00
C ALA A 114 -7.20 -1.99 5.16
N ALA A 115 -6.73 -1.48 6.30
CA ALA A 115 -6.51 -2.30 7.49
C ALA A 115 -7.83 -2.84 8.02
N ALA A 116 -8.88 -2.01 8.04
CA ALA A 116 -10.19 -2.44 8.49
C ALA A 116 -10.76 -3.53 7.59
N LEU A 117 -10.56 -3.41 6.29
CA LEU A 117 -11.01 -4.43 5.35
C LEU A 117 -10.30 -5.76 5.60
N ASN A 118 -8.99 -5.72 5.84
CA ASN A 118 -8.25 -6.94 6.17
C ASN A 118 -8.75 -7.58 7.46
N ALA A 119 -9.04 -6.76 8.46
CA ALA A 119 -9.52 -7.26 9.75
C ALA A 119 -10.93 -7.84 9.65
N ALA A 120 -11.73 -7.38 8.70
CA ALA A 120 -13.11 -7.83 8.53
C ALA A 120 -13.22 -9.12 7.71
N LYS A 121 -12.11 -9.64 7.17
CA LYS A 121 -12.17 -10.88 6.39
C LYS A 121 -12.71 -12.03 7.23
N PRO A 122 -13.56 -12.91 6.67
CA PRO A 122 -13.94 -14.12 7.38
C PRO A 122 -12.71 -14.93 7.70
N ALA A 123 -12.74 -15.53 8.81
CA ALA A 123 -11.61 -16.36 9.20
C ALA A 123 -11.41 -17.50 8.23
N LYS A 124 -11.88 -17.35 7.43
CA LYS A 124 -11.80 -18.08 6.61
C LYS A 124 -11.69 -18.62 6.56
N ALA A 125 -12.13 -18.25 6.41
CA ALA A 125 -12.14 -18.79 6.31
C ALA A 125 -12.09 -19.26 6.08
N ALA A 126 -12.13 -19.28 6.18
CA ALA A 126 -11.92 -19.86 6.01
C ALA A 126 -11.88 -20.12 5.39
N LYS A 127 -11.80 -20.26 5.33
CA LYS A 127 -11.48 -20.73 4.83
C LYS A 127 -11.45 -20.76 4.35
N PRO A 128 -11.60 -20.92 4.27
CA PRO A 128 -11.37 -21.24 3.83
C PRO A 128 -11.27 -21.22 3.16
N LYS A 129 -11.22 -21.40 3.04
CA LYS A 129 -10.85 -21.65 2.57
C LYS A 129 -10.95 -21.36 1.88
N GLN A 130 -11.13 -21.35 1.65
CA GLN A 130 -11.01 -21.43 1.30
C GLN A 130 -11.16 -20.96 0.86
N ALA A 131 -11.53 -21.02 0.80
CA ALA A 131 -11.38 -20.89 0.70
C ALA A 131 -11.45 -20.50 0.03
N LYS A 132 -11.49 -20.41 -0.22
CA LYS A 132 -11.29 -20.32 -0.52
C LYS A 132 -11.73 -19.73 -0.72
N ALA A 133 -11.98 -19.59 -0.76
CA ALA A 133 -12.09 -19.28 -0.57
C ALA A 133 -12.49 -18.57 -0.67
N VAL A 134 -12.45 -18.14 -0.77
CA VAL A 134 -12.53 -17.74 -0.45
C VAL A 134 -12.82 -17.10 -0.50
N PRO A 135 -12.86 -16.92 -0.64
CA PRO A 135 -12.86 -16.48 -0.43
C PRO A 135 -13.09 -15.88 -0.43
N ALA A 136 -12.99 -15.58 -0.41
CA ALA A 136 -12.85 -15.34 -0.17
C ALA A 136 -12.92 -14.85 -0.23
N ALA A 137 -12.74 -14.54 -0.25
CA ALA A 137 -12.47 -14.42 -0.10
C ALA A 137 -12.46 -14.10 -0.23
N GLY A 138 -12.18 -13.92 -0.28
CA GLY A 138 -11.84 -13.96 -0.15
C GLY A 138 -12.02 -13.68 -0.26
N ALA A 139 -11.84 -13.44 -0.25
CA ALA A 139 -11.72 -13.51 -0.14
C ALA A 139 -11.91 -13.45 -0.10
#